data_4b67cc0bcfad0b9876b211bc041ad2ec
#
_entry.id   4b67cc0bcfad0b9876b211bc041ad2ec
#
_cell.length_a   1.000
_cell.length_b   1.000
_cell.length_c   1.000
_cell.angle_alpha   90.00
_cell.angle_beta   90.00
_cell.angle_gamma   90.00
#
_symmetry.space_group_name_H-M   'P 1'
#
loop_
_entity.id
_entity.type
_entity.pdbx_description
1 polymer ?
#
loop_
_entity_poly.entity_id
_entity_poly.type
_entity_poly.pdbx_seq_one_letter_code
_entity_poly.pdbx_strand_id
1 'polypeptide(L)'
;MVKVMIKRHIKDGKAKDVFALLKEQRVKAMNQRGHLNGETLMSYQNPHCLLVISSWQSMENWLYWKESEERRANEARVEQFLESPAEYDEYIFGTYPLYN
;
A
#
# COMPACT_ATOMS: atom_id res chain seq x y z
N MET A 1 -4.29 6.27 -15.28
CA MET A 1 -4.52 6.20 -13.84
C MET A 1 -4.53 4.76 -13.37
N VAL A 2 -3.96 4.50 -12.21
CA VAL A 2 -3.92 3.15 -11.63
C VAL A 2 -4.40 3.17 -10.20
N LYS A 3 -4.87 2.03 -9.73
CA LYS A 3 -5.28 1.83 -8.35
C LYS A 3 -4.49 0.65 -7.77
N VAL A 4 -3.94 0.84 -6.59
CA VAL A 4 -3.13 -0.16 -5.91
C VAL A 4 -3.80 -0.57 -4.61
N MET A 5 -3.89 -1.87 -4.39
CA MET A 5 -4.43 -2.43 -3.15
C MET A 5 -3.35 -3.22 -2.46
N ILE A 6 -3.09 -2.91 -1.20
CA ILE A 6 -2.08 -3.59 -0.42
C ILE A 6 -2.74 -4.18 0.80
N LYS A 7 -2.75 -5.50 0.89
CA LYS A 7 -3.35 -6.22 2.01
C LYS A 7 -2.26 -6.71 2.94
N ARG A 8 -2.45 -6.45 4.25
CA ARG A 8 -1.50 -6.88 5.28
C ARG A 8 -2.22 -7.59 6.40
N HIS A 9 -1.63 -8.66 6.90
CA HIS A 9 -2.14 -9.43 8.03
C HIS A 9 -1.26 -9.16 9.24
N ILE A 10 -1.80 -8.44 10.22
CA ILE A 10 -1.05 -7.93 11.36
C ILE A 10 -0.96 -8.98 12.45
N LYS A 11 0.23 -9.16 13.02
CA LYS A 11 0.43 -10.02 14.17
C LYS A 11 -0.37 -9.51 15.37
N ASP A 12 -0.81 -10.44 16.21
CA ASP A 12 -1.58 -10.10 17.40
C ASP A 12 -0.80 -9.11 18.29
N GLY A 13 -1.50 -8.08 18.75
CA GLY A 13 -0.93 -7.06 19.61
C GLY A 13 -0.02 -6.04 18.94
N LYS A 14 0.13 -6.08 17.61
CA LYS A 14 1.06 -5.21 16.87
C LYS A 14 0.38 -4.13 16.02
N ALA A 15 -0.92 -3.94 16.18
CA ALA A 15 -1.65 -2.96 15.37
C ALA A 15 -1.09 -1.53 15.51
N LYS A 16 -0.78 -1.12 16.74
CA LYS A 16 -0.26 0.23 16.97
C LYS A 16 1.06 0.47 16.25
N ASP A 17 1.94 -0.53 16.28
CA ASP A 17 3.24 -0.44 15.60
C ASP A 17 3.06 -0.30 14.10
N VAL A 18 2.17 -1.11 13.52
CA VAL A 18 1.90 -1.07 12.09
C VAL A 18 1.28 0.25 11.69
N PHE A 19 0.28 0.73 12.43
CA PHE A 19 -0.38 2.01 12.11
C PHE A 19 0.60 3.18 12.14
N ALA A 20 1.50 3.21 13.12
CA ALA A 20 2.50 4.28 13.20
C ALA A 20 3.41 4.29 11.98
N LEU A 21 3.88 3.12 11.57
CA LEU A 21 4.76 2.99 10.41
C LEU A 21 4.03 3.30 9.09
N LEU A 22 2.78 2.89 8.97
CA LEU A 22 1.99 3.18 7.76
C LEU A 22 1.64 4.66 7.67
N LYS A 23 1.48 5.34 8.80
CA LYS A 23 1.26 6.77 8.81
C LYS A 23 2.48 7.51 8.26
N GLU A 24 3.68 7.12 8.67
CA GLU A 24 4.93 7.65 8.13
C GLU A 24 5.02 7.41 6.63
N GLN A 25 4.72 6.19 6.20
CA GLN A 25 4.76 5.81 4.81
C GLN A 25 3.77 6.63 3.98
N ARG A 26 2.56 6.84 4.50
CA ARG A 26 1.53 7.63 3.82
C ARG A 26 1.95 9.07 3.61
N VAL A 27 2.52 9.70 4.63
CA VAL A 27 3.00 11.09 4.51
C VAL A 27 4.01 11.21 3.38
N LYS A 28 4.94 10.27 3.31
CA LYS A 28 5.96 10.26 2.26
C LYS A 28 5.37 9.95 0.89
N ALA A 29 4.41 9.04 0.82
CA ALA A 29 3.72 8.71 -0.43
C ALA A 29 2.98 9.92 -1.00
N MET A 30 2.34 10.70 -0.13
CA MET A 30 1.59 11.88 -0.54
C MET A 30 2.46 12.94 -1.20
N ASN A 31 3.75 12.94 -0.92
CA ASN A 31 4.70 13.86 -1.51
C ASN A 31 5.32 13.33 -2.81
N GLN A 32 4.96 12.14 -3.23
CA GLN A 32 5.49 11.54 -4.45
C GLN A 32 4.75 12.05 -5.68
N ARG A 33 5.50 12.17 -6.77
CA ARG A 33 4.93 12.56 -8.05
C ARG A 33 3.87 11.54 -8.48
N GLY A 34 2.71 12.03 -8.86
CA GLY A 34 1.64 11.20 -9.37
C GLY A 34 0.74 10.56 -8.32
N HIS A 35 1.01 10.76 -7.04
CA HIS A 35 0.10 10.29 -5.99
C HIS A 35 -1.18 11.11 -6.02
N LEU A 36 -2.34 10.45 -6.03
CA LEU A 36 -3.65 11.10 -6.09
C LEU A 36 -4.39 11.03 -4.76
N ASN A 37 -4.56 9.83 -4.22
CA ASN A 37 -5.18 9.66 -2.92
C ASN A 37 -4.82 8.31 -2.31
N GLY A 38 -5.19 8.12 -1.04
CA GLY A 38 -5.00 6.86 -0.34
C GLY A 38 -6.00 6.73 0.78
N GLU A 39 -6.40 5.49 1.04
CA GLU A 39 -7.32 5.13 2.12
C GLU A 39 -6.76 3.93 2.86
N THR A 40 -6.97 3.89 4.18
CA THR A 40 -6.61 2.75 5.01
C THR A 40 -7.89 2.17 5.59
N LEU A 41 -8.14 0.90 5.31
CA LEU A 41 -9.35 0.21 5.73
C LEU A 41 -9.00 -1.03 6.54
N MET A 42 -9.81 -1.30 7.55
CA MET A 42 -9.69 -2.51 8.35
C MET A 42 -10.85 -3.45 8.04
N SER A 43 -10.57 -4.73 7.89
CA SER A 43 -11.63 -5.71 7.66
C SER A 43 -12.56 -5.76 8.88
N TYR A 44 -13.86 -5.66 8.63
CA TYR A 44 -14.85 -5.78 9.69
C TYR A 44 -14.85 -7.17 10.32
N GLN A 45 -14.71 -8.20 9.49
CA GLN A 45 -14.75 -9.59 9.94
C GLN A 45 -13.44 -10.04 10.56
N ASN A 46 -12.32 -9.48 10.11
CA ASN A 46 -11.00 -9.85 10.61
C ASN A 46 -10.17 -8.59 10.88
N PRO A 47 -10.20 -8.07 12.11
CA PRO A 47 -9.50 -6.83 12.46
C PRO A 47 -7.98 -6.88 12.28
N HIS A 48 -7.41 -8.06 12.11
CA HIS A 48 -5.98 -8.19 11.83
C HIS A 48 -5.65 -7.96 10.35
N CYS A 49 -6.69 -7.91 9.50
CA CYS A 49 -6.51 -7.70 8.07
C CYS A 49 -6.71 -6.23 7.73
N LEU A 50 -5.66 -5.62 7.22
CA LEU A 50 -5.64 -4.21 6.86
C LEU A 50 -5.50 -4.06 5.35
N LEU A 51 -6.27 -3.16 4.75
CA LEU A 51 -6.22 -2.87 3.33
C LEU A 51 -5.90 -1.40 3.11
N VAL A 52 -4.83 -1.15 2.35
CA VAL A 52 -4.52 0.21 1.92
C VAL A 52 -4.85 0.30 0.42
N ILE A 53 -5.65 1.29 0.06
CA ILE A 53 -5.99 1.54 -1.34
C ILE A 53 -5.42 2.90 -1.72
N SER A 54 -4.63 2.95 -2.78
CA SER A 54 -4.09 4.21 -3.26
C SER A 54 -4.28 4.34 -4.78
N SER A 55 -4.39 5.59 -5.23
CA SER A 55 -4.54 5.90 -6.66
C SER A 55 -3.36 6.73 -7.12
N TRP A 56 -2.88 6.46 -8.33
CA TRP A 56 -1.69 7.09 -8.92
C TRP A 56 -1.99 7.47 -10.35
N GLN A 57 -1.34 8.53 -10.83
CA GLN A 57 -1.54 8.99 -12.21
C GLN A 57 -1.11 7.96 -13.24
N SER A 58 -0.04 7.21 -12.94
CA SER A 58 0.47 6.19 -13.85
C SER A 58 1.10 5.04 -13.07
N MET A 59 1.24 3.90 -13.75
CA MET A 59 1.96 2.76 -13.17
C MET A 59 3.41 3.11 -12.89
N GLU A 60 4.04 3.92 -13.76
CA GLU A 60 5.42 4.35 -13.57
C GLU A 60 5.61 5.13 -12.29
N ASN A 61 4.68 6.04 -11.97
CA ASN A 61 4.73 6.79 -10.72
C ASN A 61 4.64 5.87 -9.51
N TRP A 62 3.72 4.92 -9.56
CA TRP A 62 3.57 3.94 -8.49
C TRP A 62 4.81 3.08 -8.32
N LEU A 63 5.34 2.53 -9.41
CA LEU A 63 6.51 1.66 -9.35
C LEU A 63 7.74 2.40 -8.86
N TYR A 64 7.90 3.66 -9.25
CA TYR A 64 8.99 4.49 -8.75
C TYR A 64 8.96 4.59 -7.23
N TRP A 65 7.77 4.84 -6.67
CA TRP A 65 7.60 4.90 -5.21
C TRP A 65 7.76 3.52 -4.57
N LYS A 66 7.10 2.51 -5.13
CA LYS A 66 7.13 1.14 -4.62
C LYS A 66 8.56 0.63 -4.45
N GLU A 67 9.42 0.92 -5.43
CA GLU A 67 10.78 0.42 -5.48
C GLU A 67 11.79 1.36 -4.85
N SER A 68 11.37 2.52 -4.36
CA SER A 68 12.27 3.48 -3.72
C SER A 68 12.89 2.90 -2.47
N GLU A 69 14.14 3.31 -2.20
CA GLU A 69 14.85 2.88 -0.99
C GLU A 69 14.08 3.26 0.27
N GLU A 70 13.53 4.46 0.28
CA GLU A 70 12.80 5.00 1.41
C GLU A 70 11.58 4.14 1.75
N ARG A 71 10.79 3.78 0.74
CA ARG A 71 9.62 2.94 0.94
C ARG A 71 10.01 1.52 1.35
N ARG A 72 11.00 0.96 0.69
CA ARG A 72 11.46 -0.40 0.96
C ARG A 72 11.98 -0.53 2.39
N ALA A 73 12.70 0.47 2.88
CA ALA A 73 13.20 0.47 4.25
C ALA A 73 12.05 0.51 5.25
N ASN A 74 11.04 1.35 5.01
CA ASN A 74 9.89 1.42 5.89
C ASN A 74 9.04 0.15 5.83
N GLU A 75 8.87 -0.40 4.63
CA GLU A 75 8.09 -1.63 4.47
C GLU A 75 8.78 -2.81 5.19
N ALA A 76 10.10 -2.87 5.18
CA ALA A 76 10.84 -3.89 5.92
C ALA A 76 10.54 -3.81 7.43
N ARG A 77 10.40 -2.59 7.95
CA ARG A 77 10.03 -2.39 9.36
C ARG A 77 8.60 -2.86 9.62
N VAL A 78 7.68 -2.56 8.70
CA VAL A 78 6.29 -3.00 8.80
C VAL A 78 6.20 -4.52 8.80
N GLU A 79 6.92 -5.17 7.91
CA GLU A 79 6.84 -6.62 7.74
C GLU A 79 7.23 -7.41 8.98
N GLN A 80 8.04 -6.85 9.87
CA GLN A 80 8.36 -7.49 11.14
C GLN A 80 7.11 -7.75 12.00
N PHE A 81 6.08 -6.95 11.80
CA PHE A 81 4.85 -7.03 12.56
C PHE A 81 3.70 -7.70 11.80
N LEU A 82 4.01 -8.30 10.65
CA LEU A 82 3.01 -9.00 9.83
C LEU A 82 3.21 -10.51 9.92
N GLU A 83 2.10 -11.24 9.82
CA GLU A 83 2.12 -12.71 9.81
C GLU A 83 2.71 -13.26 8.51
N SER A 84 2.60 -12.50 7.42
CA SER A 84 3.08 -12.87 6.10
C SER A 84 3.42 -11.60 5.32
N PRO A 85 4.17 -11.70 4.21
CA PRO A 85 4.47 -10.53 3.40
C PRO A 85 3.20 -9.86 2.89
N ALA A 86 3.24 -8.55 2.70
CA ALA A 86 2.12 -7.80 2.15
C ALA A 86 1.76 -8.32 0.75
N GLU A 87 0.47 -8.34 0.44
CA GLU A 87 -0.06 -8.78 -0.85
C GLU A 87 -0.45 -7.56 -1.66
N TYR A 88 0.01 -7.50 -2.90
CA TYR A 88 -0.20 -6.36 -3.80
C TYR A 88 -1.10 -6.74 -4.95
N ASP A 89 -2.11 -5.90 -5.22
CA ASP A 89 -2.92 -5.98 -6.43
C ASP A 89 -2.89 -4.62 -7.11
N GLU A 90 -2.52 -4.62 -8.38
CA GLU A 90 -2.33 -3.39 -9.15
C GLU A 90 -3.28 -3.40 -10.33
N TYR A 91 -4.13 -2.37 -10.45
CA TYR A 91 -5.16 -2.28 -11.47
C TYR A 91 -5.01 -1.00 -12.28
N ILE A 92 -5.29 -1.11 -13.56
CA ILE A 92 -5.28 0.02 -14.49
C ILE A 92 -6.73 0.38 -14.81
N PHE A 93 -7.04 1.68 -14.78
CA PHE A 93 -8.38 2.14 -15.13
C PHE A 93 -8.64 1.96 -16.63
N GLY A 94 -9.88 1.59 -16.95
CA GLY A 94 -10.33 1.43 -18.32
C GLY A 94 -10.03 0.07 -18.90
N THR A 95 -10.08 -0.03 -20.21
CA THR A 95 -9.77 -1.28 -20.91
C THR A 95 -8.29 -1.37 -21.23
N TYR A 96 -7.72 -2.52 -20.98
CA TYR A 96 -6.33 -2.77 -21.33
C TYR A 96 -6.23 -3.15 -22.80
N PRO A 97 -5.08 -2.88 -23.47
CA PRO A 97 -4.92 -3.17 -24.90
C PRO A 97 -5.25 -4.59 -25.36
N LEU A 98 -5.25 -5.54 -24.44
CA LEU A 98 -5.65 -6.93 -24.75
C LEU A 98 -7.03 -7.05 -25.39
N TYR A 99 -7.90 -6.09 -25.09
CA TYR A 99 -9.31 -6.15 -25.50
C TYR A 99 -9.60 -5.37 -26.78
N ASN A 100 -8.60 -4.79 -27.38
CA ASN A 100 -8.76 -4.00 -28.59
C ASN A 100 -8.50 -4.82 -29.85
#